data_812945a73361526abe7400d3c161f2c5
#
_entry.id   812945a73361526abe7400d3c161f2c5
#
_cell.length_a   1.000
_cell.length_b   1.000
_cell.length_c   1.000
_cell.angle_alpha   90.00
_cell.angle_beta   90.00
_cell.angle_gamma   90.00
#
_symmetry.space_group_name_H-M   'P 1'
#
loop_
_entity.id
_entity.type
_entity.pdbx_description
1 polymer ?
#
loop_
_entity_poly.entity_id
_entity_poly.type
_entity_poly.pdbx_seq_one_letter_code
_entity_poly.pdbx_strand_id
1 'polypeptide(L)'
;MKKIAIIGGGNLGTAIALGLLQSGFSNAADITITKRNTLTLDAIKNKGINITSDNVGAVTTSEVIILAIKPFQIKEILQEIKSSLTPNHILISVVTGINIEEIKSIVGEEITIFRAMPNTAIAIQESITCLSSTNASEVERKYVEALFGKLGKIANIDEKLMNAATVLGA
;
A
#
# COMPACT_ATOMS: atom_id res chain seq x y z
N MET A 1 12.99 0.60 11.56
CA MET A 1 12.26 0.59 10.28
C MET A 1 10.85 1.07 10.53
N LYS A 2 10.16 1.64 9.53
CA LYS A 2 8.75 2.02 9.69
C LYS A 2 7.87 0.77 9.72
N LYS A 3 6.84 0.77 10.57
CA LYS A 3 5.82 -0.27 10.58
C LYS A 3 4.86 -0.06 9.42
N ILE A 4 4.50 -1.14 8.75
CA ILE A 4 3.70 -1.14 7.53
C ILE A 4 2.43 -1.96 7.74
N ALA A 5 1.26 -1.34 7.55
CA ALA A 5 -0.02 -2.04 7.46
C ALA A 5 -0.41 -2.20 5.99
N ILE A 6 -0.72 -3.41 5.57
CA ILE A 6 -1.26 -3.72 4.25
C ILE A 6 -2.73 -4.10 4.43
N ILE A 7 -3.61 -3.17 4.08
CA ILE A 7 -5.05 -3.38 4.14
C ILE A 7 -5.48 -4.16 2.90
N GLY A 8 -5.74 -5.44 3.09
CA GLY A 8 -6.13 -6.36 2.01
C GLY A 8 -5.10 -7.46 1.73
N GLY A 9 -5.24 -8.60 2.40
CA GLY A 9 -4.45 -9.82 2.18
C GLY A 9 -4.90 -10.64 0.97
N GLY A 10 -5.07 -9.98 -0.19
CA GLY A 10 -5.27 -10.62 -1.49
C GLY A 10 -3.93 -10.93 -2.16
N ASN A 11 -3.96 -11.33 -3.44
CA ASN A 11 -2.75 -11.69 -4.20
C ASN A 11 -1.73 -10.54 -4.22
N LEU A 12 -2.16 -9.31 -4.51
CA LEU A 12 -1.28 -8.15 -4.58
C LEU A 12 -0.73 -7.78 -3.20
N GLY A 13 -1.57 -7.68 -2.17
CA GLY A 13 -1.12 -7.33 -0.82
C GLY A 13 -0.15 -8.34 -0.23
N THR A 14 -0.39 -9.64 -0.43
CA THR A 14 0.54 -10.69 0.01
C THR A 14 1.85 -10.67 -0.79
N ALA A 15 1.80 -10.40 -2.11
CA ALA A 15 2.99 -10.27 -2.93
C ALA A 15 3.88 -9.09 -2.48
N ILE A 16 3.26 -7.94 -2.18
CA ILE A 16 3.98 -6.77 -1.63
C ILE A 16 4.65 -7.15 -0.30
N ALA A 17 3.90 -7.72 0.64
CA ALA A 17 4.43 -8.10 1.96
C ALA A 17 5.62 -9.06 1.86
N LEU A 18 5.48 -10.11 1.04
CA LEU A 18 6.54 -11.08 0.83
C LEU A 18 7.76 -10.47 0.14
N GLY A 19 7.55 -9.61 -0.85
CA GLY A 19 8.63 -8.92 -1.54
C GLY A 19 9.42 -8.00 -0.59
N LEU A 20 8.73 -7.25 0.28
CA LEU A 20 9.38 -6.39 1.28
C LEU A 20 10.17 -7.20 2.31
N LEU A 21 9.64 -8.34 2.73
CA LEU A 21 10.33 -9.25 3.64
C LEU A 21 11.58 -9.87 2.96
N GLN A 22 11.42 -10.42 1.76
CA GLN A 22 12.49 -11.10 1.02
C GLN A 22 13.63 -10.16 0.62
N SER A 23 13.30 -8.92 0.27
CA SER A 23 14.30 -7.89 -0.08
C SER A 23 15.06 -7.34 1.13
N GLY A 24 14.66 -7.70 2.36
CA GLY A 24 15.20 -7.12 3.60
C GLY A 24 14.82 -5.66 3.83
N PHE A 25 13.83 -5.14 3.10
CA PHE A 25 13.35 -3.77 3.30
C PHE A 25 12.62 -3.61 4.64
N SER A 26 11.93 -4.64 5.10
CA SER A 26 11.21 -4.66 6.37
C SER A 26 11.35 -6.02 7.05
N ASN A 27 11.34 -6.03 8.39
CA ASN A 27 11.27 -7.29 9.13
C ASN A 27 9.83 -7.81 9.15
N ALA A 28 9.65 -9.12 9.32
CA ALA A 28 8.32 -9.73 9.39
C ALA A 28 7.44 -9.11 10.49
N ALA A 29 8.01 -8.85 11.67
CA ALA A 29 7.31 -8.26 12.82
C ALA A 29 6.85 -6.80 12.58
N ASP A 30 7.44 -6.10 11.61
CA ASP A 30 7.09 -4.72 11.24
C ASP A 30 6.02 -4.66 10.14
N ILE A 31 5.58 -5.82 9.61
CA ILE A 31 4.54 -5.91 8.59
C ILE A 31 3.27 -6.50 9.21
N THR A 32 2.14 -5.82 9.02
CA THR A 32 0.80 -6.30 9.38
C THR A 32 -0.06 -6.37 8.12
N ILE A 33 -0.69 -7.52 7.87
CA ILE A 33 -1.65 -7.69 6.77
C ILE A 33 -3.04 -7.86 7.36
N THR A 34 -4.02 -7.14 6.82
CA THR A 34 -5.40 -7.32 7.22
C THR A 34 -6.21 -8.13 6.19
N LYS A 35 -7.10 -8.98 6.66
CA LYS A 35 -8.05 -9.73 5.84
C LYS A 35 -9.23 -10.19 6.68
N ARG A 36 -10.46 -10.12 6.15
CA ARG A 36 -11.66 -10.60 6.87
C ARG A 36 -11.53 -12.07 7.28
N ASN A 37 -11.14 -12.95 6.38
CA ASN A 37 -10.85 -14.36 6.70
C ASN A 37 -9.32 -14.54 6.78
N THR A 38 -8.79 -14.53 7.99
CA THR A 38 -7.35 -14.63 8.28
C THR A 38 -6.79 -16.04 8.06
N LEU A 39 -7.61 -17.08 8.12
CA LEU A 39 -7.17 -18.48 7.93
C LEU A 39 -6.51 -18.72 6.57
N THR A 40 -6.89 -17.93 5.57
CA THR A 40 -6.28 -18.03 4.24
C THR A 40 -4.85 -17.46 4.16
N LEU A 41 -4.34 -16.90 5.27
CA LEU A 41 -3.02 -16.28 5.38
C LEU A 41 -2.06 -17.06 6.30
N ASP A 42 -2.39 -18.29 6.69
CA ASP A 42 -1.57 -19.09 7.62
C ASP A 42 -0.13 -19.27 7.10
N ALA A 43 0.05 -19.49 5.81
CA ALA A 43 1.37 -19.59 5.19
C ALA A 43 2.20 -18.29 5.32
N ILE A 44 1.53 -17.14 5.36
CA ILE A 44 2.15 -15.81 5.55
C ILE A 44 2.47 -15.60 7.04
N LYS A 45 1.54 -15.97 7.91
CA LYS A 45 1.71 -15.92 9.36
C LYS A 45 2.92 -16.75 9.82
N ASN A 46 3.12 -17.91 9.23
CA ASN A 46 4.27 -18.79 9.52
C ASN A 46 5.63 -18.18 9.14
N LYS A 47 5.65 -17.09 8.35
CA LYS A 47 6.84 -16.29 8.08
C LYS A 47 7.08 -15.17 9.10
N GLY A 48 6.25 -15.09 10.15
CA GLY A 48 6.34 -14.11 11.22
C GLY A 48 5.65 -12.77 10.93
N ILE A 49 4.94 -12.63 9.80
CA ILE A 49 4.15 -11.44 9.46
C ILE A 49 2.89 -11.43 10.34
N ASN A 50 2.55 -10.25 10.88
CA ASN A 50 1.36 -10.08 11.69
C ASN A 50 0.09 -10.13 10.82
N ILE A 51 -0.90 -10.90 11.27
CA ILE A 51 -2.17 -11.05 10.55
C ILE A 51 -3.31 -10.67 11.49
N THR A 52 -4.23 -9.83 11.00
CA THR A 52 -5.42 -9.42 11.75
C THR A 52 -6.62 -9.19 10.82
N SER A 53 -7.82 -9.15 11.37
CA SER A 53 -9.02 -8.64 10.68
C SER A 53 -9.36 -7.20 11.06
N ASP A 54 -8.62 -6.61 12.00
CA ASP A 54 -8.82 -5.26 12.50
C ASP A 54 -8.00 -4.23 11.69
N ASN A 55 -8.66 -3.52 10.77
CA ASN A 55 -8.04 -2.50 9.96
C ASN A 55 -7.63 -1.27 10.79
N VAL A 56 -8.47 -0.87 11.73
CA VAL A 56 -8.25 0.31 12.59
C VAL A 56 -7.03 0.10 13.48
N GLY A 57 -6.93 -1.05 14.15
CA GLY A 57 -5.78 -1.40 14.96
C GLY A 57 -4.48 -1.50 14.15
N ALA A 58 -4.55 -2.04 12.94
CA ALA A 58 -3.39 -2.10 12.04
C ALA A 58 -2.91 -0.70 11.63
N VAL A 59 -3.82 0.21 11.29
CA VAL A 59 -3.48 1.61 10.95
C VAL A 59 -2.89 2.32 12.14
N THR A 60 -3.51 2.25 13.31
CA THR A 60 -3.08 2.95 14.53
C THR A 60 -1.65 2.58 14.96
N THR A 61 -1.22 1.37 14.67
CA THR A 61 0.11 0.85 15.07
C THR A 61 1.17 0.94 13.98
N SER A 62 0.85 1.53 12.83
CA SER A 62 1.74 1.61 11.67
C SER A 62 1.99 3.05 11.23
N GLU A 63 3.03 3.30 10.46
CA GLU A 63 3.35 4.62 9.88
C GLU A 63 3.06 4.66 8.36
N VAL A 64 3.07 3.50 7.72
CA VAL A 64 2.83 3.35 6.28
C VAL A 64 1.64 2.43 6.07
N ILE A 65 0.64 2.91 5.36
CA ILE A 65 -0.62 2.20 5.11
C ILE A 65 -0.74 1.94 3.62
N ILE A 66 -0.76 0.67 3.22
CA ILE A 66 -0.92 0.27 1.83
C ILE A 66 -2.33 -0.30 1.62
N LEU A 67 -3.13 0.35 0.78
CA LEU A 67 -4.46 -0.11 0.41
C LEU A 67 -4.37 -1.06 -0.79
N ALA A 68 -4.51 -2.36 -0.54
CA ALA A 68 -4.45 -3.44 -1.56
C ALA A 68 -5.77 -4.21 -1.63
N ILE A 69 -6.86 -3.46 -1.72
CA ILE A 69 -8.25 -3.94 -1.74
C ILE A 69 -8.88 -3.79 -3.13
N LYS A 70 -10.09 -4.31 -3.29
CA LYS A 70 -10.86 -4.13 -4.54
C LYS A 70 -11.44 -2.71 -4.62
N PRO A 71 -11.56 -2.13 -5.84
CA PRO A 71 -12.06 -0.75 -6.00
C PRO A 71 -13.40 -0.48 -5.31
N PHE A 72 -14.35 -1.41 -5.35
CA PHE A 72 -15.66 -1.23 -4.71
C PHE A 72 -15.62 -1.18 -3.18
N GLN A 73 -14.52 -1.59 -2.54
CA GLN A 73 -14.35 -1.57 -1.09
C GLN A 73 -13.71 -0.27 -0.59
N ILE A 74 -13.13 0.55 -1.48
CA ILE A 74 -12.26 1.68 -1.09
C ILE A 74 -12.98 2.67 -0.17
N LYS A 75 -14.22 3.02 -0.52
CA LYS A 75 -14.99 4.01 0.24
C LYS A 75 -15.31 3.54 1.66
N GLU A 76 -15.74 2.28 1.80
CA GLU A 76 -16.04 1.65 3.08
C GLU A 76 -14.78 1.62 3.98
N ILE A 77 -13.68 1.11 3.44
CA ILE A 77 -12.43 0.97 4.20
C ILE A 77 -11.84 2.34 4.58
N LEU A 78 -11.83 3.31 3.66
CA LEU A 78 -11.36 4.66 4.00
C LEU A 78 -12.20 5.32 5.09
N GLN A 79 -13.52 5.14 5.07
CA GLN A 79 -14.40 5.66 6.13
C GLN A 79 -14.13 4.96 7.47
N GLU A 80 -13.88 3.64 7.47
CA GLU A 80 -13.55 2.86 8.66
C GLU A 80 -12.26 3.36 9.32
N ILE A 81 -11.20 3.59 8.55
CA ILE A 81 -9.88 3.95 9.09
C ILE A 81 -9.64 5.45 9.24
N LYS A 82 -10.53 6.31 8.71
CA LYS A 82 -10.35 7.77 8.64
C LYS A 82 -9.96 8.39 9.97
N SER A 83 -10.65 8.02 11.06
CA SER A 83 -10.40 8.60 12.40
C SER A 83 -9.05 8.20 13.00
N SER A 84 -8.41 7.18 12.46
CA SER A 84 -7.08 6.69 12.90
C SER A 84 -5.95 7.23 12.04
N LEU A 85 -6.26 7.87 10.91
CA LEU A 85 -5.26 8.52 10.05
C LEU A 85 -4.84 9.86 10.66
N THR A 86 -3.56 10.15 10.56
CA THR A 86 -2.94 11.41 11.01
C THR A 86 -1.99 11.92 9.94
N PRO A 87 -1.59 13.20 9.95
CA PRO A 87 -0.59 13.74 9.01
C PRO A 87 0.77 13.03 9.02
N ASN A 88 1.05 12.23 10.04
CA ASN A 88 2.28 11.43 10.13
C ASN A 88 2.22 10.11 9.36
N HIS A 89 1.04 9.73 8.86
CA HIS A 89 0.88 8.52 8.06
C HIS A 89 1.19 8.78 6.58
N ILE A 90 1.82 7.80 5.95
CA ILE A 90 1.96 7.72 4.49
C ILE A 90 0.90 6.74 3.99
N LEU A 91 -0.11 7.23 3.31
CA LEU A 91 -1.17 6.41 2.72
C LEU A 91 -0.82 6.09 1.26
N ILE A 92 -0.69 4.82 0.92
CA ILE A 92 -0.34 4.35 -0.42
C ILE A 92 -1.50 3.54 -0.98
N SER A 93 -2.09 3.98 -2.08
CA SER A 93 -3.13 3.21 -2.77
C SER A 93 -2.53 2.46 -3.96
N VAL A 94 -2.69 1.14 -3.97
CA VAL A 94 -2.45 0.30 -5.16
C VAL A 94 -3.77 -0.14 -5.81
N VAL A 95 -4.85 0.58 -5.52
CA VAL A 95 -6.21 0.28 -6.01
C VAL A 95 -6.39 0.85 -7.40
N THR A 96 -6.74 -0.03 -8.36
CA THR A 96 -6.96 0.37 -9.75
C THR A 96 -8.20 1.27 -9.87
N GLY A 97 -8.10 2.32 -10.70
CA GLY A 97 -9.24 3.17 -11.08
C GLY A 97 -9.67 4.22 -10.03
N ILE A 98 -9.00 4.29 -8.89
CA ILE A 98 -9.27 5.30 -7.84
C ILE A 98 -8.16 6.35 -7.88
N ASN A 99 -8.53 7.61 -8.02
CA ASN A 99 -7.58 8.72 -8.07
C ASN A 99 -7.30 9.32 -6.67
N ILE A 100 -6.27 10.15 -6.58
CA ILE A 100 -5.85 10.77 -5.31
C ILE A 100 -6.95 11.68 -4.76
N GLU A 101 -7.64 12.46 -5.59
CA GLU A 101 -8.70 13.37 -5.15
C GLU A 101 -9.90 12.63 -4.54
N GLU A 102 -10.24 11.45 -5.08
CA GLU A 102 -11.29 10.60 -4.50
C GLU A 102 -10.91 10.11 -3.09
N ILE A 103 -9.65 9.69 -2.89
CA ILE A 103 -9.15 9.29 -1.57
C ILE A 103 -9.16 10.49 -0.63
N LYS A 104 -8.60 11.61 -1.06
CA LYS A 104 -8.46 12.87 -0.33
C LYS A 104 -9.81 13.42 0.14
N SER A 105 -10.84 13.35 -0.70
CA SER A 105 -12.19 13.75 -0.33
C SER A 105 -12.79 13.00 0.86
N ILE A 106 -12.28 11.79 1.14
CA ILE A 106 -12.73 10.97 2.26
C ILE A 106 -11.84 11.17 3.49
N VAL A 107 -10.50 11.09 3.33
CA VAL A 107 -9.57 11.09 4.45
C VAL A 107 -9.14 12.49 4.90
N GLY A 108 -9.30 13.50 4.06
CA GLY A 108 -8.93 14.90 4.34
C GLY A 108 -7.68 15.34 3.59
N GLU A 109 -7.46 16.67 3.64
CA GLU A 109 -6.46 17.38 2.85
C GLU A 109 -5.02 17.18 3.35
N GLU A 110 -4.85 16.87 4.63
CA GLU A 110 -3.55 16.88 5.31
C GLU A 110 -2.79 15.54 5.23
N ILE A 111 -3.45 14.50 4.72
CA ILE A 111 -2.83 13.17 4.63
C ILE A 111 -1.90 13.11 3.41
N THR A 112 -0.68 12.62 3.63
CA THR A 112 0.24 12.29 2.52
C THR A 112 -0.28 11.08 1.78
N ILE A 113 -0.60 11.24 0.50
CA ILE A 113 -1.18 10.17 -0.33
C ILE A 113 -0.26 9.88 -1.51
N PHE A 114 0.06 8.61 -1.68
CA PHE A 114 0.68 8.06 -2.87
C PHE A 114 -0.30 7.17 -3.62
N ARG A 115 -0.27 7.26 -4.92
CA ARG A 115 -0.88 6.29 -5.80
C ARG A 115 0.24 5.51 -6.48
N ALA A 116 0.23 4.20 -6.32
CA ALA A 116 1.19 3.29 -6.92
C ALA A 116 0.46 2.29 -7.82
N MET A 117 0.96 2.10 -9.03
CA MET A 117 0.39 1.16 -9.99
C MET A 117 1.48 0.15 -10.38
N PRO A 118 1.65 -0.90 -9.57
CA PRO A 118 2.51 -2.03 -9.91
C PRO A 118 1.82 -2.94 -10.92
N ASN A 119 2.61 -3.76 -11.61
CA ASN A 119 2.09 -4.86 -12.42
C ASN A 119 2.23 -6.22 -11.70
N THR A 120 1.76 -7.29 -12.35
CA THR A 120 1.75 -8.65 -11.77
C THR A 120 3.13 -9.21 -11.45
N ALA A 121 4.20 -8.69 -12.10
CA ALA A 121 5.58 -9.10 -11.85
C ALA A 121 6.10 -8.69 -10.44
N ILE A 122 5.30 -7.95 -9.66
CA ILE A 122 5.63 -7.62 -8.25
C ILE A 122 5.87 -8.88 -7.41
N ALA A 123 5.20 -9.99 -7.73
CA ALA A 123 5.35 -11.25 -7.01
C ALA A 123 6.77 -11.85 -7.12
N ILE A 124 7.51 -11.50 -8.17
CA ILE A 124 8.89 -11.93 -8.41
C ILE A 124 9.88 -10.76 -8.33
N GLN A 125 9.47 -9.60 -7.80
CA GLN A 125 10.27 -8.38 -7.63
C GLN A 125 10.79 -7.78 -8.95
N GLU A 126 10.09 -8.00 -10.04
CA GLU A 126 10.40 -7.48 -11.38
C GLU A 126 9.29 -6.54 -11.90
N SER A 127 8.56 -5.92 -10.98
CA SER A 127 7.50 -4.97 -11.32
C SER A 127 8.06 -3.71 -11.98
N ILE A 128 7.23 -3.07 -12.81
CA ILE A 128 7.36 -1.65 -13.10
C ILE A 128 6.23 -0.96 -12.37
N THR A 129 6.56 -0.13 -11.39
CA THR A 129 5.56 0.59 -10.58
C THR A 129 5.55 2.06 -10.95
N CYS A 130 4.43 2.55 -11.48
CA CYS A 130 4.22 3.98 -11.66
C CYS A 130 3.80 4.60 -10.32
N LEU A 131 4.41 5.73 -9.95
CA LEU A 131 4.15 6.46 -8.72
C LEU A 131 3.68 7.88 -9.00
N SER A 132 2.68 8.33 -8.25
CA SER A 132 2.26 9.72 -8.15
C SER A 132 1.94 10.04 -6.69
N SER A 133 1.98 11.31 -6.29
CA SER A 133 1.73 11.69 -4.90
C SER A 133 1.19 13.10 -4.74
N THR A 134 0.53 13.34 -3.61
CA THR A 134 0.16 14.67 -3.12
C THR A 134 0.60 14.84 -1.66
N ASN A 135 0.90 16.06 -1.26
CA ASN A 135 1.37 16.45 0.09
C ASN A 135 2.65 15.73 0.57
N ALA A 136 3.37 15.05 -0.32
CA ALA A 136 4.54 14.29 0.05
C ALA A 136 5.78 15.17 0.16
N SER A 137 6.47 15.09 1.30
CA SER A 137 7.82 15.61 1.48
C SER A 137 8.83 14.82 0.64
N GLU A 138 10.02 15.36 0.44
CA GLU A 138 11.09 14.65 -0.27
C GLU A 138 11.53 13.38 0.46
N VAL A 139 11.52 13.40 1.78
CA VAL A 139 11.85 12.23 2.62
C VAL A 139 10.85 11.10 2.40
N GLU A 140 9.55 11.42 2.39
CA GLU A 140 8.49 10.44 2.13
C GLU A 140 8.55 9.90 0.71
N ARG A 141 8.82 10.76 -0.29
CA ARG A 141 9.01 10.33 -1.68
C ARG A 141 10.14 9.32 -1.79
N LYS A 142 11.32 9.64 -1.25
CA LYS A 142 12.48 8.74 -1.24
C LYS A 142 12.19 7.42 -0.52
N TYR A 143 11.43 7.47 0.57
CA TYR A 143 11.03 6.26 1.28
C TYR A 143 10.13 5.35 0.43
N VAL A 144 9.08 5.92 -0.19
CA VAL A 144 8.14 5.16 -1.03
C VAL A 144 8.83 4.64 -2.30
N GLU A 145 9.72 5.44 -2.90
CA GLU A 145 10.58 5.02 -4.01
C GLU A 145 11.48 3.84 -3.63
N ALA A 146 12.12 3.91 -2.46
CA ALA A 146 12.96 2.81 -1.96
C ALA A 146 12.12 1.55 -1.69
N LEU A 147 10.90 1.69 -1.15
CA LEU A 147 9.98 0.59 -0.90
C LEU A 147 9.64 -0.14 -2.20
N PHE A 148 9.12 0.58 -3.21
CA PHE A 148 8.74 -0.04 -4.49
C PHE A 148 9.94 -0.41 -5.34
N GLY A 149 11.07 0.28 -5.18
CA GLY A 149 12.35 -0.07 -5.80
C GLY A 149 12.89 -1.45 -5.39
N LYS A 150 12.47 -1.96 -4.23
CA LYS A 150 12.75 -3.35 -3.79
C LYS A 150 11.85 -4.39 -4.49
N LEU A 151 10.77 -3.93 -5.10
CA LEU A 151 9.77 -4.78 -5.76
C LEU A 151 9.89 -4.71 -7.29
N GLY A 152 10.88 -3.95 -7.80
CA GLY A 152 11.15 -3.78 -9.21
C GLY A 152 11.60 -2.36 -9.55
N LYS A 153 11.31 -1.92 -10.77
CA LYS A 153 11.62 -0.57 -11.24
C LYS A 153 10.48 0.40 -10.90
N ILE A 154 10.81 1.68 -10.78
CA ILE A 154 9.84 2.74 -10.52
C ILE A 154 9.86 3.77 -11.65
N ALA A 155 8.71 4.39 -11.88
CA ALA A 155 8.54 5.53 -12.77
C ALA A 155 7.65 6.57 -12.07
N ASN A 156 8.22 7.74 -11.75
CA ASN A 156 7.42 8.87 -11.26
C ASN A 156 6.70 9.52 -12.43
N ILE A 157 5.39 9.62 -12.36
CA ILE A 157 4.54 10.18 -13.40
C ILE A 157 3.51 11.14 -12.83
N ASP A 158 3.00 12.04 -13.67
CA ASP A 158 1.82 12.84 -13.33
C ASP A 158 0.61 11.89 -13.12
N GLU A 159 -0.21 12.15 -12.12
CA GLU A 159 -1.38 11.32 -11.84
C GLU A 159 -2.34 11.21 -13.04
N LYS A 160 -2.44 12.24 -13.86
CA LYS A 160 -3.23 12.25 -15.10
C LYS A 160 -2.86 11.10 -16.05
N LEU A 161 -1.61 10.64 -15.99
CA LEU A 161 -1.09 9.55 -16.82
C LEU A 161 -1.31 8.15 -16.21
N MET A 162 -1.73 8.07 -14.93
CA MET A 162 -1.90 6.79 -14.24
C MET A 162 -2.88 5.84 -14.92
N ASN A 163 -3.97 6.38 -15.51
CA ASN A 163 -4.95 5.55 -16.22
C ASN A 163 -4.35 4.96 -17.51
N ALA A 164 -3.56 5.75 -18.23
CA ALA A 164 -2.84 5.27 -19.42
C ALA A 164 -1.76 4.24 -19.04
N ALA A 165 -1.02 4.50 -17.95
CA ALA A 165 -0.04 3.56 -17.41
C ALA A 165 -0.67 2.21 -17.02
N THR A 166 -1.89 2.22 -16.46
CA THR A 166 -2.63 1.01 -16.11
C THR A 166 -2.91 0.15 -17.36
N VAL A 167 -3.28 0.77 -18.47
CA VAL A 167 -3.58 0.05 -19.72
C VAL A 167 -2.32 -0.56 -20.35
N LEU A 168 -1.17 0.12 -20.22
CA LEU A 168 0.10 -0.29 -20.84
C LEU A 168 0.90 -1.27 -19.97
N GLY A 169 0.69 -1.25 -18.64
CA GLY A 169 1.49 -2.00 -17.68
C GLY A 169 0.79 -3.19 -17.01
N ALA A 170 -0.50 -3.42 -17.33
CA ALA A 170 -1.30 -4.49 -16.70
C ALA A 170 -1.10 -5.85 -17.41
#